data_1d336d309b03bcc433332018ae82d4e9
#
_entry.id   1d336d309b03bcc433332018ae82d4e9
#
_cell.length_a   1.000
_cell.length_b   1.000
_cell.length_c   1.000
_cell.angle_alpha   90.00
_cell.angle_beta   90.00
_cell.angle_gamma   90.00
#
_symmetry.space_group_name_H-M   'P 1'
#
loop_
_entity.id
_entity.type
_entity.pdbx_description
1 polymer ?
#
loop_
_entity_poly.entity_id
_entity_poly.type
_entity_poly.pdbx_seq_one_letter_code
_entity_poly.pdbx_strand_id
1 'polypeptide(L)'
;RRGHFCRAQGGHFPIALKLEARAIAEALADAQMMGLSHVCSAADAMLTGEWREVVSRTQRGLRVLPARSIGVTWERVLGACFELAALDQIGDLREVERRAREHLHDAEARGDLYGQVVFQQFVGQSLVAAGDTAVAREHAAASLSRWTRGGYTVQHFYALRIAISCDLYDGDVTAARERLQDEWRSVEAGGLLRNPISRIDALLLRA
;
A
#
# COMPACT_ATOMS: atom_id res chain seq x y z
N ARG A 1 3.19 -11.89 25.23
CA ARG A 1 1.83 -12.41 24.99
C ARG A 1 1.62 -12.39 23.50
N ARG A 2 1.43 -13.55 22.88
CA ARG A 2 1.26 -13.72 21.43
C ARG A 2 -0.06 -13.10 21.02
N GLY A 3 -0.02 -12.04 20.18
CA GLY A 3 -1.21 -11.49 19.55
C GLY A 3 -1.84 -12.54 18.63
N HIS A 4 -3.05 -12.93 18.91
CA HIS A 4 -3.84 -13.76 18.02
C HIS A 4 -4.26 -12.87 16.83
N PHE A 5 -3.59 -13.05 15.70
CA PHE A 5 -4.11 -12.60 14.43
C PHE A 5 -5.43 -13.36 14.19
N CYS A 6 -6.56 -12.69 14.38
CA CYS A 6 -7.86 -13.23 14.04
C CYS A 6 -7.85 -13.65 12.57
N ARG A 7 -8.12 -14.93 12.33
CA ARG A 7 -8.42 -15.45 11.00
C ARG A 7 -9.66 -14.70 10.49
N ALA A 8 -9.49 -13.82 9.53
CA ALA A 8 -10.56 -13.24 8.79
C ALA A 8 -11.20 -14.30 7.88
N GLN A 9 -12.15 -15.03 8.41
CA GLN A 9 -13.24 -15.53 7.61
C GLN A 9 -14.11 -14.32 7.32
N GLY A 10 -14.05 -13.77 6.07
CA GLY A 10 -14.97 -12.81 5.45
C GLY A 10 -15.75 -11.84 6.34
N GLY A 11 -15.21 -11.38 7.44
CA GLY A 11 -15.94 -10.67 8.45
C GLY A 11 -15.36 -9.27 8.65
N HIS A 12 -16.14 -8.27 8.29
CA HIS A 12 -16.00 -6.95 8.89
C HIS A 12 -15.85 -7.10 10.40
N PHE A 13 -14.85 -6.46 11.01
CA PHE A 13 -14.86 -6.29 12.45
C PHE A 13 -16.23 -5.72 12.84
N PRO A 14 -16.92 -6.25 13.88
CA PRO A 14 -18.21 -5.76 14.27
C PRO A 14 -18.12 -4.25 14.45
N ILE A 15 -19.01 -3.50 13.79
CA ILE A 15 -19.05 -2.03 13.84
C ILE A 15 -19.03 -1.56 15.29
N ALA A 16 -19.72 -2.28 16.18
CA ALA A 16 -19.76 -1.99 17.61
C ALA A 16 -18.37 -1.96 18.26
N LEU A 17 -17.48 -2.94 17.96
CA LEU A 17 -16.11 -2.96 18.53
C LEU A 17 -15.26 -1.77 18.04
N LYS A 18 -15.47 -1.31 16.82
CA LYS A 18 -14.73 -0.16 16.27
C LYS A 18 -15.19 1.15 16.92
N LEU A 19 -16.49 1.28 17.12
CA LEU A 19 -17.07 2.44 17.81
C LEU A 19 -16.63 2.49 19.27
N GLU A 20 -16.58 1.34 19.95
CA GLU A 20 -16.10 1.23 21.33
C GLU A 20 -14.60 1.57 21.42
N ALA A 21 -13.77 0.97 20.57
CA ALA A 21 -12.34 1.27 20.53
C ALA A 21 -12.06 2.75 20.26
N ARG A 22 -12.83 3.37 19.37
CA ARG A 22 -12.75 4.80 19.09
C ARG A 22 -13.19 5.65 20.31
N ALA A 23 -14.29 5.31 20.95
CA ALA A 23 -14.76 6.02 22.13
C ALA A 23 -13.74 5.95 23.28
N ILE A 24 -13.10 4.80 23.48
CA ILE A 24 -12.01 4.63 24.46
C ILE A 24 -10.81 5.52 24.10
N ALA A 25 -10.38 5.52 22.84
CA ALA A 25 -9.28 6.36 22.38
C ALA A 25 -9.55 7.85 22.58
N GLU A 26 -10.77 8.30 22.29
CA GLU A 26 -11.23 9.67 22.51
C GLU A 26 -11.25 10.01 24.00
N ALA A 27 -11.77 9.11 24.85
CA ALA A 27 -11.83 9.31 26.30
C ALA A 27 -10.45 9.39 26.96
N LEU A 28 -9.47 8.66 26.42
CA LEU A 28 -8.08 8.67 26.89
C LEU A 28 -7.25 9.82 26.27
N ALA A 29 -7.81 10.57 25.32
CA ALA A 29 -7.10 11.55 24.50
C ALA A 29 -5.81 11.00 23.87
N ASP A 30 -5.80 9.69 23.53
CA ASP A 30 -4.66 8.99 22.95
C ASP A 30 -4.62 9.22 21.43
N ALA A 31 -3.77 10.14 21.00
CA ALA A 31 -3.60 10.50 19.59
C ALA A 31 -3.19 9.33 18.71
N GLN A 32 -2.37 8.40 19.22
CA GLN A 32 -1.95 7.22 18.46
C GLN A 32 -3.14 6.29 18.21
N MET A 33 -3.90 5.97 19.25
CA MET A 33 -5.07 5.10 19.14
C MET A 33 -6.19 5.72 18.29
N MET A 34 -6.38 7.04 18.40
CA MET A 34 -7.32 7.78 17.54
C MET A 34 -6.91 7.72 16.08
N GLY A 35 -5.62 7.97 15.77
CA GLY A 35 -5.09 7.88 14.42
C GLY A 35 -5.19 6.47 13.85
N LEU A 36 -4.81 5.45 14.63
CA LEU A 36 -4.95 4.04 14.25
C LEU A 36 -6.42 3.65 13.98
N SER A 37 -7.36 4.13 14.79
CA SER A 37 -8.80 3.89 14.57
C SER A 37 -9.26 4.41 13.21
N HIS A 38 -8.78 5.59 12.78
CA HIS A 38 -9.06 6.12 11.45
C HIS A 38 -8.45 5.27 10.33
N VAL A 39 -7.19 4.83 10.48
CA VAL A 39 -6.50 3.96 9.50
C VAL A 39 -7.22 2.61 9.39
N CYS A 40 -7.62 2.00 10.50
CA CYS A 40 -8.41 0.76 10.49
C CYS A 40 -9.77 0.94 9.81
N SER A 41 -10.45 2.07 10.06
CA SER A 41 -11.72 2.39 9.39
C SER A 41 -11.54 2.62 7.87
N ALA A 42 -10.38 3.12 7.45
CA ALA A 42 -10.05 3.25 6.04
C ALA A 42 -9.86 1.88 5.39
N ALA A 43 -9.25 0.90 6.08
CA ALA A 43 -9.13 -0.47 5.60
C ALA A 43 -10.49 -1.11 5.30
N ASP A 44 -11.51 -0.84 6.13
CA ASP A 44 -12.87 -1.32 5.86
C ASP A 44 -13.47 -0.71 4.59
N ALA A 45 -13.34 0.60 4.44
CA ALA A 45 -13.81 1.31 3.25
C ALA A 45 -13.08 0.82 1.98
N MET A 46 -11.81 0.44 2.10
CA MET A 46 -11.05 -0.17 1.01
C MET A 46 -11.63 -1.51 0.57
N LEU A 47 -12.06 -2.36 1.51
CA LEU A 47 -12.67 -3.66 1.22
C LEU A 47 -14.05 -3.54 0.56
N THR A 48 -14.74 -2.40 0.72
CA THR A 48 -16.05 -2.12 0.09
C THR A 48 -15.95 -1.26 -1.17
N GLY A 49 -14.72 -0.82 -1.55
CA GLY A 49 -14.50 0.02 -2.72
C GLY A 49 -14.90 1.49 -2.53
N GLU A 50 -15.07 1.93 -1.30
CA GLU A 50 -15.43 3.31 -0.95
C GLU A 50 -14.21 4.23 -0.97
N TRP A 51 -13.53 4.34 -2.13
CA TRP A 51 -12.21 4.96 -2.27
C TRP A 51 -12.12 6.39 -1.75
N ARG A 52 -13.16 7.22 -1.95
CA ARG A 52 -13.19 8.60 -1.42
C ARG A 52 -13.23 8.63 0.11
N GLU A 53 -13.92 7.66 0.72
CA GLU A 53 -13.92 7.48 2.18
C GLU A 53 -12.57 7.02 2.69
N VAL A 54 -11.87 6.13 1.96
CA VAL A 54 -10.49 5.73 2.30
C VAL A 54 -9.62 6.98 2.40
N VAL A 55 -9.60 7.83 1.37
CA VAL A 55 -8.80 9.07 1.37
C VAL A 55 -9.17 9.98 2.54
N SER A 56 -10.46 10.19 2.77
CA SER A 56 -10.93 11.05 3.86
C SER A 56 -10.50 10.54 5.24
N ARG A 57 -10.65 9.24 5.49
CA ARG A 57 -10.33 8.61 6.77
C ARG A 57 -8.84 8.54 7.03
N THR A 58 -8.04 8.17 6.01
CA THR A 58 -6.58 8.14 6.14
C THR A 58 -6.00 9.52 6.41
N GLN A 59 -6.47 10.55 5.72
CA GLN A 59 -6.03 11.92 5.97
C GLN A 59 -6.35 12.39 7.40
N ARG A 60 -7.53 12.04 7.92
CA ARG A 60 -7.86 12.33 9.32
C ARG A 60 -6.90 11.62 10.27
N GLY A 61 -6.65 10.32 10.03
CA GLY A 61 -5.71 9.53 10.83
C GLY A 61 -4.30 10.11 10.81
N LEU A 62 -3.78 10.43 9.63
CA LEU A 62 -2.43 10.98 9.47
C LEU A 62 -2.26 12.36 10.12
N ARG A 63 -3.31 13.19 10.18
CA ARG A 63 -3.28 14.47 10.89
C ARG A 63 -3.23 14.31 12.41
N VAL A 64 -3.88 13.28 12.94
CA VAL A 64 -3.92 13.01 14.38
C VAL A 64 -2.66 12.30 14.87
N LEU A 65 -2.09 11.40 14.03
CA LEU A 65 -0.86 10.68 14.37
C LEU A 65 0.31 11.65 14.54
N PRO A 66 1.01 11.62 15.68
CA PRO A 66 2.12 12.54 15.94
C PRO A 66 3.22 12.37 14.89
N ALA A 67 3.69 13.50 14.33
CA ALA A 67 4.68 13.48 13.23
C ALA A 67 6.05 12.92 13.65
N ARG A 68 6.43 13.05 14.93
CA ARG A 68 7.75 12.71 15.48
C ARG A 68 7.73 11.73 16.64
N SER A 69 6.62 11.04 16.91
CA SER A 69 6.59 10.04 17.98
C SER A 69 7.24 8.73 17.57
N ILE A 70 8.07 8.20 18.44
CA ILE A 70 8.60 6.84 18.32
C ILE A 70 7.42 5.88 18.49
N GLY A 71 7.27 4.92 17.57
CA GLY A 71 6.24 3.87 17.67
C GLY A 71 5.03 4.05 16.76
N VAL A 72 4.89 5.17 16.01
CA VAL A 72 3.76 5.39 15.08
C VAL A 72 4.15 5.31 13.59
N THR A 73 5.39 4.94 13.30
CA THR A 73 5.92 4.88 11.91
C THR A 73 5.11 3.92 11.06
N TRP A 74 4.77 2.76 11.61
CA TRP A 74 3.99 1.74 10.91
C TRP A 74 2.59 2.25 10.53
N GLU A 75 1.87 2.84 11.47
CA GLU A 75 0.53 3.38 11.28
C GLU A 75 0.51 4.51 10.23
N ARG A 76 1.54 5.35 10.24
CA ARG A 76 1.71 6.42 9.25
C ARG A 76 1.95 5.88 7.86
N VAL A 77 2.88 4.92 7.71
CA VAL A 77 3.15 4.30 6.40
C VAL A 77 1.92 3.56 5.90
N LEU A 78 1.25 2.80 6.75
CA LEU A 78 0.04 2.06 6.38
C LEU A 78 -1.08 3.00 5.94
N GLY A 79 -1.33 4.09 6.69
CA GLY A 79 -2.30 5.11 6.30
C GLY A 79 -1.96 5.76 4.96
N ALA A 80 -0.71 6.15 4.75
CA ALA A 80 -0.26 6.71 3.49
C ALA A 80 -0.40 5.72 2.31
N CYS A 81 -0.10 4.43 2.53
CA CYS A 81 -0.33 3.38 1.52
C CYS A 81 -1.80 3.27 1.12
N PHE A 82 -2.71 3.29 2.10
CA PHE A 82 -4.15 3.23 1.81
C PHE A 82 -4.64 4.47 1.06
N GLU A 83 -4.14 5.65 1.43
CA GLU A 83 -4.46 6.89 0.73
C GLU A 83 -4.01 6.83 -0.73
N LEU A 84 -2.74 6.46 -0.98
CA LEU A 84 -2.18 6.37 -2.33
C LEU A 84 -2.88 5.31 -3.17
N ALA A 85 -3.16 4.14 -2.61
CA ALA A 85 -3.91 3.09 -3.30
C ALA A 85 -5.33 3.54 -3.66
N ALA A 86 -6.00 4.29 -2.77
CA ALA A 86 -7.34 4.81 -3.06
C ALA A 86 -7.33 5.90 -4.12
N LEU A 87 -6.33 6.79 -4.12
CA LEU A 87 -6.14 7.81 -5.17
C LEU A 87 -5.87 7.16 -6.54
N ASP A 88 -5.07 6.09 -6.57
CA ASP A 88 -4.82 5.28 -7.77
C ASP A 88 -6.13 4.71 -8.32
N GLN A 89 -6.97 4.13 -7.47
CA GLN A 89 -8.28 3.57 -7.85
C GLN A 89 -9.28 4.66 -8.30
N ILE A 90 -9.18 5.88 -7.80
CA ILE A 90 -9.97 7.04 -8.26
C ILE A 90 -9.47 7.56 -9.61
N GLY A 91 -8.23 7.24 -9.99
CA GLY A 91 -7.56 7.74 -11.19
C GLY A 91 -6.90 9.12 -11.02
N ASP A 92 -6.73 9.60 -9.79
CA ASP A 92 -6.04 10.87 -9.52
C ASP A 92 -4.52 10.67 -9.47
N LEU A 93 -3.95 10.27 -10.60
CA LEU A 93 -2.54 9.86 -10.73
C LEU A 93 -1.56 11.00 -10.45
N ARG A 94 -1.97 12.26 -10.71
CA ARG A 94 -1.14 13.44 -10.36
C ARG A 94 -1.00 13.59 -8.86
N GLU A 95 -2.09 13.39 -8.14
CA GLU A 95 -2.08 13.45 -6.67
C GLU A 95 -1.33 12.25 -6.07
N VAL A 96 -1.45 11.05 -6.68
CA VAL A 96 -0.64 9.87 -6.30
C VAL A 96 0.85 10.21 -6.39
N GLU A 97 1.32 10.73 -7.52
CA GLU A 97 2.73 11.07 -7.71
C GLU A 97 3.20 12.12 -6.68
N ARG A 98 2.46 13.21 -6.55
CA ARG A 98 2.81 14.29 -5.65
C ARG A 98 2.96 13.78 -4.21
N ARG A 99 1.97 13.06 -3.71
CA ARG A 99 1.97 12.54 -2.34
C ARG A 99 2.99 11.43 -2.13
N ALA A 100 3.15 10.54 -3.10
CA ALA A 100 4.14 9.48 -3.02
C ALA A 100 5.56 10.06 -2.86
N ARG A 101 5.89 11.12 -3.60
CA ARG A 101 7.18 11.83 -3.48
C ARG A 101 7.32 12.52 -2.12
N GLU A 102 6.27 13.13 -1.60
CA GLU A 102 6.28 13.75 -0.26
C GLU A 102 6.51 12.69 0.84
N HIS A 103 5.79 11.58 0.77
CA HIS A 103 5.96 10.49 1.73
C HIS A 103 7.33 9.80 1.60
N LEU A 104 7.86 9.68 0.38
CA LEU A 104 9.20 9.13 0.14
C LEU A 104 10.26 10.02 0.78
N HIS A 105 10.21 11.33 0.53
CA HIS A 105 11.14 12.29 1.14
C HIS A 105 11.09 12.25 2.68
N ASP A 106 9.89 12.19 3.24
CA ASP A 106 9.70 12.09 4.70
C ASP A 106 10.21 10.74 5.27
N ALA A 107 10.04 9.64 4.54
CA ALA A 107 10.60 8.33 4.91
C ALA A 107 12.13 8.32 4.85
N GLU A 108 12.72 8.97 3.83
CA GLU A 108 14.17 9.14 3.71
C GLU A 108 14.75 9.95 4.88
N ALA A 109 14.12 11.07 5.22
CA ALA A 109 14.52 11.92 6.32
C ALA A 109 14.49 11.21 7.69
N ARG A 110 13.62 10.20 7.84
CA ARG A 110 13.53 9.37 9.07
C ARG A 110 14.35 8.09 9.03
N GLY A 111 14.97 7.74 7.90
CA GLY A 111 15.63 6.46 7.72
C GLY A 111 14.66 5.26 7.73
N ASP A 112 13.39 5.47 7.40
CA ASP A 112 12.36 4.44 7.33
C ASP A 112 12.48 3.65 6.03
N LEU A 113 13.24 2.58 6.05
CA LEU A 113 13.49 1.75 4.87
C LEU A 113 12.22 1.15 4.27
N TYR A 114 11.26 0.73 5.12
CA TYR A 114 9.99 0.17 4.63
C TYR A 114 9.18 1.23 3.86
N GLY A 115 9.02 2.41 4.43
CA GLY A 115 8.36 3.54 3.78
C GLY A 115 9.04 3.93 2.46
N GLN A 116 10.38 4.01 2.47
CA GLN A 116 11.15 4.31 1.24
C GLN A 116 10.83 3.33 0.10
N VAL A 117 10.87 2.03 0.39
CA VAL A 117 10.58 0.99 -0.62
C VAL A 117 9.17 1.12 -1.16
N VAL A 118 8.18 1.25 -0.29
CA VAL A 118 6.77 1.28 -0.68
C VAL A 118 6.44 2.55 -1.46
N PHE A 119 6.87 3.73 -0.98
CA PHE A 119 6.56 4.99 -1.66
C PHE A 119 7.31 5.13 -2.98
N GLN A 120 8.52 4.58 -3.10
CA GLN A 120 9.25 4.50 -4.36
C GLN A 120 8.48 3.68 -5.41
N GLN A 121 7.77 2.64 -4.99
CA GLN A 121 6.91 1.85 -5.88
C GLN A 121 5.68 2.63 -6.34
N PHE A 122 5.05 3.42 -5.47
CA PHE A 122 3.95 4.31 -5.89
C PHE A 122 4.43 5.38 -6.89
N VAL A 123 5.62 5.95 -6.69
CA VAL A 123 6.23 6.85 -7.69
C VAL A 123 6.45 6.11 -9.01
N GLY A 124 7.00 4.89 -8.98
CA GLY A 124 7.19 4.08 -10.20
C GLY A 124 5.86 3.82 -10.92
N GLN A 125 4.79 3.49 -10.19
CA GLN A 125 3.47 3.27 -10.79
C GLN A 125 2.90 4.53 -11.46
N SER A 126 3.05 5.71 -10.85
CA SER A 126 2.58 6.97 -11.44
C SER A 126 3.37 7.37 -12.69
N LEU A 127 4.66 7.04 -12.75
CA LEU A 127 5.52 7.26 -13.92
C LEU A 127 5.12 6.41 -15.12
N VAL A 128 4.65 5.16 -14.90
CA VAL A 128 4.08 4.35 -16.00
C VAL A 128 2.91 5.08 -16.65
N ALA A 129 2.01 5.64 -15.85
CA ALA A 129 0.86 6.36 -16.36
C ALA A 129 1.24 7.68 -17.09
N ALA A 130 2.39 8.26 -16.75
CA ALA A 130 2.95 9.42 -17.44
C ALA A 130 3.71 9.06 -18.73
N GLY A 131 3.94 7.77 -19.00
CA GLY A 131 4.70 7.29 -20.15
C GLY A 131 6.21 7.18 -19.91
N ASP A 132 6.68 7.47 -18.70
CA ASP A 132 8.10 7.42 -18.34
C ASP A 132 8.51 6.00 -17.91
N THR A 133 8.28 5.01 -18.78
CA THR A 133 8.48 3.58 -18.47
C THR A 133 9.90 3.23 -18.08
N ALA A 134 10.91 3.86 -18.69
CA ALA A 134 12.31 3.67 -18.34
C ALA A 134 12.60 4.06 -16.88
N VAL A 135 12.18 5.25 -16.47
CA VAL A 135 12.35 5.74 -15.10
C VAL A 135 11.50 4.93 -14.10
N ALA A 136 10.30 4.49 -14.50
CA ALA A 136 9.46 3.60 -13.68
C ALA A 136 10.15 2.28 -13.35
N ARG A 137 10.83 1.66 -14.34
CA ARG A 137 11.63 0.44 -14.15
C ARG A 137 12.80 0.65 -13.20
N GLU A 138 13.49 1.80 -13.30
CA GLU A 138 14.57 2.16 -12.37
C GLU A 138 14.05 2.28 -10.93
N HIS A 139 12.91 2.94 -10.73
CA HIS A 139 12.26 3.03 -9.41
C HIS A 139 11.89 1.66 -8.85
N ALA A 140 11.32 0.77 -9.65
CA ALA A 140 10.98 -0.58 -9.24
C ALA A 140 12.22 -1.38 -8.83
N ALA A 141 13.28 -1.37 -9.64
CA ALA A 141 14.54 -2.05 -9.34
C ALA A 141 15.23 -1.48 -8.09
N ALA A 142 15.31 -0.15 -7.97
CA ALA A 142 15.91 0.52 -6.82
C ALA A 142 15.16 0.23 -5.52
N SER A 143 13.84 0.10 -5.56
CA SER A 143 13.04 -0.28 -4.39
C SER A 143 13.41 -1.66 -3.87
N LEU A 144 13.58 -2.65 -4.78
CA LEU A 144 13.93 -4.02 -4.41
C LEU A 144 15.39 -4.17 -3.98
N SER A 145 16.32 -3.39 -4.54
CA SER A 145 17.74 -3.44 -4.14
C SER A 145 17.96 -3.09 -2.66
N ARG A 146 17.07 -2.31 -2.08
CA ARG A 146 17.07 -1.94 -0.66
C ARG A 146 16.28 -2.91 0.23
N TRP A 147 15.49 -3.83 -0.39
CA TRP A 147 14.63 -4.73 0.33
C TRP A 147 15.39 -6.00 0.73
N THR A 148 15.75 -6.11 2.01
CA THR A 148 16.61 -7.18 2.54
C THR A 148 15.85 -8.35 3.16
N ARG A 149 14.52 -8.31 3.20
CA ARG A 149 13.71 -9.41 3.77
C ARG A 149 13.70 -10.60 2.83
N GLY A 150 14.03 -11.78 3.35
CA GLY A 150 14.01 -13.01 2.58
C GLY A 150 12.60 -13.45 2.18
N GLY A 151 12.50 -14.20 1.08
CA GLY A 151 11.25 -14.69 0.51
C GLY A 151 10.54 -13.68 -0.37
N TYR A 152 9.49 -14.15 -1.05
CA TYR A 152 8.67 -13.32 -1.92
C TYR A 152 7.63 -12.56 -1.10
N THR A 153 7.64 -11.24 -1.19
CA THR A 153 6.78 -10.35 -0.40
C THR A 153 5.94 -9.47 -1.30
N VAL A 154 5.02 -8.70 -0.72
CA VAL A 154 4.18 -7.75 -1.45
C VAL A 154 5.00 -6.69 -2.21
N GLN A 155 6.20 -6.35 -1.74
CA GLN A 155 7.11 -5.42 -2.42
C GLN A 155 7.61 -5.99 -3.74
N HIS A 156 7.94 -7.28 -3.79
CA HIS A 156 8.30 -7.97 -5.03
C HIS A 156 7.13 -7.95 -6.01
N PHE A 157 5.91 -8.21 -5.52
CA PHE A 157 4.71 -8.19 -6.35
C PHE A 157 4.42 -6.80 -6.94
N TYR A 158 4.56 -5.72 -6.16
CA TYR A 158 4.35 -4.37 -6.70
C TYR A 158 5.44 -3.97 -7.71
N ALA A 159 6.70 -4.35 -7.49
CA ALA A 159 7.75 -4.14 -8.49
C ALA A 159 7.48 -4.93 -9.79
N LEU A 160 7.02 -6.19 -9.67
CA LEU A 160 6.57 -7.00 -10.80
C LEU A 160 5.42 -6.30 -11.55
N ARG A 161 4.41 -5.80 -10.83
CA ARG A 161 3.27 -5.07 -11.41
C ARG A 161 3.74 -3.87 -12.22
N ILE A 162 4.66 -3.07 -11.68
CA ILE A 162 5.24 -1.92 -12.40
C ILE A 162 5.93 -2.39 -13.68
N ALA A 163 6.78 -3.42 -13.62
CA ALA A 163 7.51 -3.92 -14.76
C ALA A 163 6.57 -4.44 -15.87
N ILE A 164 5.54 -5.21 -15.51
CA ILE A 164 4.51 -5.68 -16.45
C ILE A 164 3.75 -4.49 -17.05
N SER A 165 3.37 -3.51 -16.24
CA SER A 165 2.66 -2.31 -16.73
C SER A 165 3.52 -1.52 -17.71
N CYS A 166 4.85 -1.45 -17.49
CA CYS A 166 5.78 -0.84 -18.44
C CYS A 166 5.84 -1.63 -19.75
N ASP A 167 5.93 -2.97 -19.68
CA ASP A 167 5.97 -3.83 -20.88
C ASP A 167 4.69 -3.64 -21.72
N LEU A 168 3.52 -3.61 -21.06
CA LEU A 168 2.24 -3.38 -21.72
C LEU A 168 2.12 -1.97 -22.33
N TYR A 169 2.61 -0.95 -21.63
CA TYR A 169 2.62 0.42 -22.12
C TYR A 169 3.51 0.58 -23.35
N ASP A 170 4.65 -0.07 -23.36
CA ASP A 170 5.60 -0.10 -24.48
C ASP A 170 5.10 -0.99 -25.65
N GLY A 171 3.98 -1.70 -25.49
CA GLY A 171 3.39 -2.59 -26.49
C GLY A 171 4.00 -3.98 -26.54
N ASP A 172 4.90 -4.33 -25.61
CA ASP A 172 5.53 -5.65 -25.53
C ASP A 172 4.72 -6.62 -24.65
N VAL A 173 3.61 -7.09 -25.21
CA VAL A 173 2.72 -8.06 -24.55
C VAL A 173 3.44 -9.40 -24.27
N THR A 174 4.42 -9.76 -25.12
CA THR A 174 5.18 -11.01 -24.96
C THR A 174 6.04 -10.93 -23.70
N ALA A 175 6.82 -9.86 -23.53
CA ALA A 175 7.64 -9.66 -22.33
C ALA A 175 6.79 -9.59 -21.07
N ALA A 176 5.65 -8.88 -21.12
CA ALA A 176 4.70 -8.81 -19.99
C ALA A 176 4.24 -10.20 -19.55
N ARG A 177 3.85 -11.04 -20.51
CA ARG A 177 3.38 -12.41 -20.27
C ARG A 177 4.48 -13.33 -19.72
N GLU A 178 5.66 -13.32 -20.32
CA GLU A 178 6.79 -14.11 -19.86
C GLU A 178 7.17 -13.75 -18.43
N ARG A 179 7.29 -12.45 -18.13
CA ARG A 179 7.59 -11.95 -16.78
C ARG A 179 6.55 -12.44 -15.75
N LEU A 180 5.27 -12.38 -16.10
CA LEU A 180 4.21 -12.85 -15.20
C LEU A 180 4.30 -14.37 -14.99
N GLN A 181 4.59 -15.14 -16.04
CA GLN A 181 4.70 -16.60 -15.94
C GLN A 181 5.89 -17.03 -15.08
N ASP A 182 7.02 -16.37 -15.22
CA ASP A 182 8.24 -16.65 -14.45
C ASP A 182 8.03 -16.41 -12.95
N GLU A 183 7.35 -15.32 -12.59
CA GLU A 183 7.15 -14.92 -11.22
C GLU A 183 5.90 -15.53 -10.56
N TRP A 184 4.97 -16.11 -11.33
CA TRP A 184 3.67 -16.55 -10.83
C TRP A 184 3.76 -17.54 -9.66
N ARG A 185 4.68 -18.50 -9.74
CA ARG A 185 4.90 -19.47 -8.67
C ARG A 185 5.33 -18.80 -7.37
N SER A 186 6.15 -17.76 -7.47
CA SER A 186 6.60 -16.96 -6.32
C SER A 186 5.46 -16.16 -5.71
N VAL A 187 4.56 -15.59 -6.53
CA VAL A 187 3.34 -14.89 -6.08
C VAL A 187 2.44 -15.84 -5.28
N GLU A 188 2.21 -17.05 -5.78
CA GLU A 188 1.40 -18.08 -5.09
C GLU A 188 2.06 -18.54 -3.79
N ALA A 189 3.35 -18.88 -3.84
CA ALA A 189 4.11 -19.34 -2.68
C ALA A 189 4.24 -18.28 -1.58
N GLY A 190 4.33 -17.00 -1.95
CA GLY A 190 4.36 -15.86 -1.02
C GLY A 190 3.06 -15.64 -0.26
N GLY A 191 1.99 -16.37 -0.60
CA GLY A 191 0.70 -16.28 0.08
C GLY A 191 -0.06 -14.97 -0.19
N LEU A 192 0.36 -14.18 -1.17
CA LEU A 192 -0.22 -12.87 -1.49
C LEU A 192 -1.68 -12.96 -1.95
N LEU A 193 -2.05 -14.08 -2.59
CA LEU A 193 -3.42 -14.31 -3.05
C LEU A 193 -4.44 -14.54 -1.92
N ARG A 194 -3.97 -14.62 -0.67
CA ARG A 194 -4.84 -14.64 0.52
C ARG A 194 -5.36 -13.24 0.88
N ASN A 195 -4.66 -12.20 0.45
CA ASN A 195 -5.11 -10.82 0.61
C ASN A 195 -6.04 -10.47 -0.56
N PRO A 196 -7.30 -10.04 -0.32
CA PRO A 196 -8.27 -9.76 -1.38
C PRO A 196 -7.77 -8.73 -2.41
N ILE A 197 -7.09 -7.68 -1.96
CA ILE A 197 -6.60 -6.60 -2.84
C ILE A 197 -5.50 -7.14 -3.76
N SER A 198 -4.45 -7.75 -3.19
CA SER A 198 -3.36 -8.34 -3.98
C SER A 198 -3.87 -9.43 -4.93
N ARG A 199 -4.90 -10.18 -4.51
CA ARG A 199 -5.53 -11.19 -5.36
C ARG A 199 -6.23 -10.58 -6.57
N ILE A 200 -6.97 -9.48 -6.37
CA ILE A 200 -7.64 -8.76 -7.47
C ILE A 200 -6.60 -8.24 -8.45
N ASP A 201 -5.56 -7.55 -7.95
CA ASP A 201 -4.47 -7.03 -8.77
C ASP A 201 -3.77 -8.14 -9.57
N ALA A 202 -3.46 -9.27 -8.93
CA ALA A 202 -2.81 -10.41 -9.58
C ALA A 202 -3.71 -11.05 -10.66
N LEU A 203 -5.01 -11.14 -10.44
CA LEU A 203 -5.95 -11.66 -11.42
C LEU A 203 -6.13 -10.72 -12.62
N LEU A 204 -6.13 -9.40 -12.37
CA LEU A 204 -6.16 -8.39 -13.44
C LEU A 204 -4.90 -8.45 -14.32
N LEU A 205 -3.72 -8.67 -13.73
CA LEU A 205 -2.48 -8.85 -14.50
C LEU A 205 -2.50 -10.14 -15.35
N ARG A 206 -3.27 -11.14 -14.94
CA ARG A 206 -3.32 -12.44 -15.62
C ARG A 206 -4.38 -12.48 -16.74
N ALA A 207 -5.34 -11.56 -16.74
CA ALA A 207 -6.41 -11.50 -17.74
C ALA A 207 -5.93 -10.96 -19.09
#